data_98c716205c796f4b25319680832bb4bd
#
_entry.id   98c716205c796f4b25319680832bb4bd
#
_cell.length_a   1.000
_cell.length_b   1.000
_cell.length_c   1.000
_cell.angle_alpha   90.00
_cell.angle_beta   90.00
_cell.angle_gamma   90.00
#
_symmetry.space_group_name_H-M   'P 1'
#
loop_
_entity.id
_entity.type
_entity.pdbx_description
1 polymer ?
#
loop_
_entity_poly.entity_id
_entity_poly.type
_entity_poly.pdbx_seq_one_letter_code
_entity_poly.pdbx_strand_id
1 'polypeptide(L)'
;MNAPASIEAVLASLQPREAASHDFRPRAFRAWVADLPLANVAETGRRVHAALLEMNRTRLPADERLELLRMLARPVEEVTAAVRRHFVGRPLPLPERGRKAARVAIELARQMALGFELAAREAVRGRGSQLAAPAAHGALEQLGRALLTVYQAYAPPPPELWRSLHRVYGLAEAHGLTELPASGPGRRATDVTATAGAAYKRLLLLSLACPYRMRQGEVRAVYEALAEWAADARLEPLGDPVRQEGLFVVHLDSDEPPRYRSLDRAACTPASCRVLDAAPLGERLRAALAAVREEGDEPLVTGERLTASLLRRLVLNWGVMPRRGFARAASRTPADVLVGLSAIHQRLRRERTPATEKGAGTPPQPVPGIEAVISGRAHFETGLPQAGGVPDVWDLAFDAGPPSGSPRMVVIDEDREERRPEPEPEYPVHRCRVEDISPAGYRIHCEPGGEGELQLKVGELLAVREEGEARWQLAVVRWAKCLGAGKLDVGVQVLFPDAEPGYARRQEAGAPWVPVLIVPEVPSVQQPASLLAPPFALRHTEVVNLRGLSGRPRPVRLARTVENTGCFAHYHYAAAGGEEGGTNGGEDDLDSLWGSL
;
A
#
# COMPACT_ATOMS: atom_id res chain seq x y z
N MET A 1 24.73 -7.57 -9.11
CA MET A 1 24.47 -7.83 -7.68
C MET A 1 24.75 -9.30 -7.44
N ASN A 2 25.76 -9.62 -6.61
CA ASN A 2 26.07 -11.01 -6.26
C ASN A 2 24.86 -11.62 -5.52
N ALA A 3 24.57 -12.90 -5.79
CA ALA A 3 23.56 -13.65 -5.04
C ALA A 3 23.84 -13.51 -3.54
N PRO A 4 22.82 -13.28 -2.70
CA PRO A 4 23.03 -13.17 -1.26
C PRO A 4 23.68 -14.47 -0.75
N ALA A 5 24.78 -14.34 0.00
CA ALA A 5 25.49 -15.48 0.57
C ALA A 5 24.56 -16.23 1.54
N SER A 6 24.59 -17.56 1.54
CA SER A 6 23.85 -18.34 2.54
C SER A 6 24.32 -17.94 3.94
N ILE A 7 23.46 -18.12 4.94
CA ILE A 7 23.84 -17.79 6.33
C ILE A 7 25.06 -18.61 6.80
N GLU A 8 25.21 -19.84 6.28
CA GLU A 8 26.35 -20.70 6.54
C GLU A 8 27.64 -20.09 5.97
N ALA A 9 27.57 -19.51 4.76
CA ALA A 9 28.69 -18.80 4.16
C ALA A 9 29.05 -17.54 4.95
N VAL A 10 28.04 -16.80 5.46
CA VAL A 10 28.28 -15.64 6.34
C VAL A 10 28.99 -16.07 7.62
N LEU A 11 28.49 -17.13 8.28
CA LEU A 11 29.08 -17.65 9.52
C LEU A 11 30.53 -18.14 9.32
N ALA A 12 30.81 -18.78 8.17
CA ALA A 12 32.15 -19.25 7.81
C ALA A 12 33.12 -18.10 7.51
N SER A 13 32.61 -16.95 7.05
CA SER A 13 33.40 -15.77 6.67
C SER A 13 33.62 -14.76 7.80
N LEU A 14 33.14 -15.03 9.03
CA LEU A 14 33.28 -14.09 10.15
C LEU A 14 34.77 -13.90 10.52
N GLN A 15 35.19 -12.65 10.54
CA GLN A 15 36.55 -12.22 10.84
C GLN A 15 36.74 -11.93 12.34
N PRO A 16 37.96 -12.02 12.86
CA PRO A 16 38.29 -11.56 14.21
C PRO A 16 37.98 -10.06 14.38
N ARG A 17 37.67 -9.64 15.62
CA ARG A 17 37.37 -8.24 15.95
C ARG A 17 38.51 -7.27 15.58
N GLU A 18 39.74 -7.73 15.73
CA GLU A 18 40.95 -6.93 15.48
C GLU A 18 41.12 -6.58 13.99
N ALA A 19 40.42 -7.27 13.11
CA ALA A 19 40.40 -6.97 11.68
C ALA A 19 39.39 -5.89 11.28
N ALA A 20 38.53 -5.47 12.22
CA ALA A 20 37.51 -4.46 11.96
C ALA A 20 38.09 -3.03 12.03
N SER A 21 37.60 -2.15 11.16
CA SER A 21 37.96 -0.72 11.17
C SER A 21 37.23 0.05 12.28
N HIS A 22 36.00 -0.39 12.63
CA HIS A 22 35.25 0.16 13.75
C HIS A 22 35.64 -0.53 15.07
N ASP A 23 35.78 0.25 16.13
CA ASP A 23 35.94 -0.30 17.47
C ASP A 23 34.59 -0.78 18.03
N PHE A 24 34.30 -2.08 17.91
CA PHE A 24 33.07 -2.70 18.40
C PHE A 24 33.06 -2.98 19.91
N ARG A 25 33.96 -2.41 20.71
CA ARG A 25 33.80 -2.42 22.17
C ARG A 25 32.65 -1.49 22.57
N PRO A 26 31.70 -1.92 23.40
CA PRO A 26 30.46 -1.15 23.66
C PRO A 26 30.66 0.32 24.05
N ARG A 27 31.72 0.59 24.85
CA ARG A 27 32.03 1.97 25.29
C ARG A 27 32.52 2.86 24.13
N ALA A 28 33.39 2.35 23.29
CA ALA A 28 33.93 3.09 22.14
C ALA A 28 32.85 3.29 21.08
N PHE A 29 32.07 2.23 20.81
CA PHE A 29 30.99 2.29 19.83
C PHE A 29 29.87 3.25 20.25
N ARG A 30 29.56 3.35 21.54
CA ARG A 30 28.61 4.34 22.08
C ARG A 30 29.06 5.76 21.81
N ALA A 31 30.35 6.06 21.99
CA ALA A 31 30.91 7.37 21.66
C ALA A 31 30.80 7.66 20.16
N TRP A 32 31.12 6.68 19.31
CA TRP A 32 30.96 6.79 17.86
C TRP A 32 29.51 7.03 17.43
N VAL A 33 28.52 6.33 18.02
CA VAL A 33 27.10 6.57 17.76
C VAL A 33 26.66 7.97 18.18
N ALA A 34 27.17 8.48 19.31
CA ALA A 34 26.89 9.84 19.79
C ALA A 34 27.42 10.92 18.84
N ASP A 35 28.48 10.61 18.09
CA ASP A 35 29.17 11.51 17.16
C ASP A 35 28.58 11.44 15.73
N LEU A 36 27.50 10.68 15.51
CA LEU A 36 26.82 10.60 14.23
C LEU A 36 26.14 11.93 13.89
N PRO A 37 26.31 12.44 12.65
CA PRO A 37 25.71 13.70 12.22
C PRO A 37 24.21 13.52 11.90
N LEU A 38 23.35 13.32 12.90
CA LEU A 38 21.93 12.99 12.72
C LEU A 38 21.15 14.02 11.87
N ALA A 39 21.61 15.27 11.85
CA ALA A 39 21.05 16.31 10.98
C ALA A 39 21.34 16.07 9.50
N ASN A 40 22.43 15.36 9.16
CA ASN A 40 22.76 14.93 7.82
C ASN A 40 22.37 13.46 7.63
N VAL A 41 21.13 13.24 7.22
CA VAL A 41 20.53 11.91 7.09
C VAL A 41 21.30 11.01 6.11
N ALA A 42 21.82 11.58 5.01
CA ALA A 42 22.60 10.83 4.01
C ALA A 42 23.91 10.30 4.60
N GLU A 43 24.66 11.16 5.27
CA GLU A 43 25.92 10.79 5.90
C GLU A 43 25.70 9.82 7.05
N THR A 44 24.71 10.07 7.89
CA THR A 44 24.32 9.14 8.96
C THR A 44 23.98 7.77 8.41
N GLY A 45 23.17 7.72 7.35
CA GLY A 45 22.79 6.47 6.71
C GLY A 45 23.99 5.70 6.16
N ARG A 46 24.92 6.38 5.45
CA ARG A 46 26.16 5.76 4.96
C ARG A 46 27.02 5.17 6.08
N ARG A 47 27.26 5.94 7.14
CA ARG A 47 28.08 5.50 8.29
C ARG A 47 27.43 4.32 9.02
N VAL A 48 26.14 4.41 9.30
CA VAL A 48 25.38 3.33 9.96
C VAL A 48 25.38 2.06 9.10
N HIS A 49 25.15 2.18 7.80
CA HIS A 49 25.17 1.04 6.90
C HIS A 49 26.55 0.38 6.83
N ALA A 50 27.63 1.17 6.72
CA ALA A 50 29.01 0.66 6.71
C ALA A 50 29.33 -0.08 8.03
N ALA A 51 28.97 0.51 9.18
CA ALA A 51 29.15 -0.11 10.49
C ALA A 51 28.37 -1.42 10.63
N LEU A 52 27.12 -1.49 10.13
CA LEU A 52 26.31 -2.71 10.13
C LEU A 52 26.93 -3.80 9.25
N LEU A 53 27.39 -3.47 8.05
CA LEU A 53 28.06 -4.42 7.16
C LEU A 53 29.30 -5.01 7.81
N GLU A 54 30.10 -4.18 8.43
CA GLU A 54 31.33 -4.62 9.09
C GLU A 54 31.04 -5.43 10.37
N MET A 55 30.08 -4.98 11.20
CA MET A 55 29.60 -5.72 12.36
C MET A 55 29.13 -7.14 12.01
N ASN A 56 28.40 -7.27 10.88
CA ASN A 56 27.88 -8.55 10.43
C ASN A 56 28.95 -9.49 9.83
N ARG A 57 30.14 -8.95 9.57
CA ARG A 57 31.33 -9.73 9.17
C ARG A 57 32.29 -10.00 10.32
N THR A 58 32.05 -9.44 11.47
CA THR A 58 32.94 -9.51 12.64
C THR A 58 32.41 -10.55 13.64
N ARG A 59 33.30 -11.37 14.19
CA ARG A 59 32.97 -12.33 15.25
C ARG A 59 32.81 -11.57 16.57
N LEU A 60 31.60 -11.55 17.11
CA LEU A 60 31.23 -10.85 18.34
C LEU A 60 30.41 -11.77 19.24
N PRO A 61 30.61 -11.73 20.57
CA PRO A 61 29.71 -12.37 21.52
C PRO A 61 28.26 -11.88 21.36
N ALA A 62 27.28 -12.72 21.68
CA ALA A 62 25.86 -12.43 21.47
C ALA A 62 25.39 -11.20 22.27
N ASP A 63 25.82 -11.07 23.52
CA ASP A 63 25.49 -9.95 24.40
C ASP A 63 26.02 -8.62 23.88
N GLU A 64 27.31 -8.57 23.50
CA GLU A 64 27.91 -7.39 22.92
C GLU A 64 27.25 -6.99 21.59
N ARG A 65 27.02 -7.94 20.68
CA ARG A 65 26.33 -7.68 19.42
C ARG A 65 24.94 -7.09 19.64
N LEU A 66 24.17 -7.64 20.59
CA LEU A 66 22.85 -7.11 20.94
C LEU A 66 22.91 -5.70 21.52
N GLU A 67 23.92 -5.39 22.34
CA GLU A 67 24.13 -4.05 22.87
C GLU A 67 24.43 -3.04 21.74
N LEU A 68 25.32 -3.39 20.81
CA LEU A 68 25.67 -2.57 19.66
C LEU A 68 24.44 -2.33 18.74
N LEU A 69 23.64 -3.38 18.45
CA LEU A 69 22.43 -3.25 17.64
C LEU A 69 21.38 -2.34 18.30
N ARG A 70 21.25 -2.39 19.64
CA ARG A 70 20.37 -1.49 20.38
C ARG A 70 20.82 -0.03 20.29
N MET A 71 22.13 0.22 20.28
CA MET A 71 22.67 1.58 20.08
C MET A 71 22.36 2.10 18.68
N LEU A 72 22.37 1.24 17.65
CA LEU A 72 22.06 1.60 16.27
C LEU A 72 20.55 1.76 16.01
N ALA A 73 19.68 1.25 16.87
CA ALA A 73 18.23 1.25 16.64
C ALA A 73 17.68 2.65 16.36
N ARG A 74 18.06 3.65 17.18
CA ARG A 74 17.61 5.04 17.03
C ARG A 74 18.14 5.70 15.74
N PRO A 75 19.45 5.69 15.43
CA PRO A 75 19.96 6.21 14.16
C PRO A 75 19.30 5.57 12.92
N VAL A 76 19.11 4.26 12.93
CA VAL A 76 18.41 3.54 11.85
C VAL A 76 16.97 4.00 11.70
N GLU A 77 16.26 4.20 12.81
CA GLU A 77 14.88 4.68 12.81
C GLU A 77 14.78 6.11 12.26
N GLU A 78 15.65 7.02 12.68
CA GLU A 78 15.69 8.40 12.18
C GLU A 78 15.97 8.45 10.67
N VAL A 79 16.96 7.68 10.19
CA VAL A 79 17.24 7.57 8.75
C VAL A 79 16.03 6.99 8.00
N THR A 80 15.45 5.90 8.49
CA THR A 80 14.31 5.25 7.85
C THR A 80 13.08 6.16 7.80
N ALA A 81 12.79 6.88 8.88
CA ALA A 81 11.71 7.86 8.95
C ALA A 81 11.92 9.01 7.94
N ALA A 82 13.16 9.50 7.83
CA ALA A 82 13.49 10.55 6.87
C ALA A 82 13.33 10.13 5.42
N VAL A 83 13.77 8.91 5.03
CA VAL A 83 13.64 8.44 3.65
C VAL A 83 12.22 8.05 3.29
N ARG A 84 11.38 7.66 4.25
CA ARG A 84 10.00 7.22 4.05
C ARG A 84 9.15 8.27 3.32
N ARG A 85 9.34 9.56 3.57
CA ARG A 85 8.63 10.67 2.89
C ARG A 85 8.79 10.69 1.37
N HIS A 86 9.80 9.99 0.83
CA HIS A 86 10.08 9.95 -0.61
C HIS A 86 9.30 8.85 -1.35
N PHE A 87 8.68 7.89 -0.65
CA PHE A 87 7.89 6.84 -1.28
C PHE A 87 6.48 6.68 -0.69
N VAL A 88 6.25 6.99 0.59
CA VAL A 88 4.90 6.92 1.17
C VAL A 88 4.09 8.15 0.78
N GLY A 89 2.84 7.94 0.34
CA GLY A 89 1.95 8.99 -0.15
C GLY A 89 2.22 9.42 -1.60
N ARG A 90 3.25 8.86 -2.25
CA ARG A 90 3.59 9.18 -3.64
C ARG A 90 2.78 8.32 -4.61
N PRO A 91 2.42 8.87 -5.78
CA PRO A 91 1.79 8.10 -6.84
C PRO A 91 2.77 7.07 -7.44
N LEU A 92 2.22 6.09 -8.16
CA LEU A 92 2.95 5.02 -8.84
C LEU A 92 3.02 5.27 -10.35
N PRO A 93 4.09 4.83 -11.00
CA PRO A 93 5.31 4.21 -10.44
C PRO A 93 6.11 5.21 -9.62
N LEU A 94 6.77 4.74 -8.57
CA LEU A 94 7.60 5.62 -7.75
C LEU A 94 8.73 6.25 -8.60
N PRO A 95 9.00 7.55 -8.44
CA PRO A 95 10.17 8.19 -9.02
C PRO A 95 11.46 7.46 -8.61
N GLU A 96 12.53 7.60 -9.38
CA GLU A 96 13.81 6.92 -9.11
C GLU A 96 14.31 7.18 -7.68
N ARG A 97 14.22 8.43 -7.23
CA ARG A 97 14.55 8.82 -5.85
C ARG A 97 13.72 8.04 -4.82
N GLY A 98 12.41 7.91 -5.02
CA GLY A 98 11.52 7.15 -4.14
C GLY A 98 11.89 5.66 -4.10
N ARG A 99 12.21 5.08 -5.27
CA ARG A 99 12.67 3.68 -5.36
C ARG A 99 14.00 3.46 -4.62
N LYS A 100 14.95 4.40 -4.75
CA LYS A 100 16.23 4.36 -4.05
C LYS A 100 16.04 4.51 -2.54
N ALA A 101 15.21 5.45 -2.11
CA ALA A 101 14.86 5.65 -0.71
C ALA A 101 14.24 4.38 -0.07
N ALA A 102 13.31 3.74 -0.76
CA ALA A 102 12.74 2.47 -0.29
C ALA A 102 13.80 1.36 -0.19
N ARG A 103 14.72 1.26 -1.17
CA ARG A 103 15.82 0.28 -1.13
C ARG A 103 16.75 0.50 0.06
N VAL A 104 17.09 1.75 0.37
CA VAL A 104 17.90 2.10 1.56
C VAL A 104 17.22 1.64 2.84
N ALA A 105 15.93 1.93 3.01
CA ALA A 105 15.18 1.50 4.19
C ALA A 105 15.11 -0.03 4.33
N ILE A 106 14.88 -0.73 3.22
CA ILE A 106 14.86 -2.20 3.17
C ILE A 106 16.22 -2.77 3.55
N GLU A 107 17.31 -2.22 3.00
CA GLU A 107 18.66 -2.74 3.22
C GLU A 107 19.11 -2.51 4.67
N LEU A 108 18.88 -1.32 5.25
CA LEU A 108 19.18 -1.07 6.66
C LEU A 108 18.46 -2.06 7.59
N ALA A 109 17.17 -2.29 7.33
CA ALA A 109 16.39 -3.24 8.11
C ALA A 109 16.91 -4.69 7.96
N ARG A 110 17.30 -5.10 6.74
CA ARG A 110 17.89 -6.42 6.47
C ARG A 110 19.24 -6.60 7.18
N GLN A 111 20.10 -5.58 7.18
CA GLN A 111 21.39 -5.63 7.87
C GLN A 111 21.22 -5.68 9.40
N MET A 112 20.27 -4.93 9.94
CA MET A 112 19.89 -5.04 11.35
C MET A 112 19.39 -6.45 11.68
N ALA A 113 18.52 -7.01 10.84
CA ALA A 113 17.97 -8.35 11.02
C ALA A 113 19.06 -9.43 11.00
N LEU A 114 20.01 -9.32 10.06
CA LEU A 114 21.16 -10.24 10.00
C LEU A 114 21.99 -10.18 11.30
N GLY A 115 22.24 -8.97 11.81
CA GLY A 115 22.95 -8.81 13.08
C GLY A 115 22.22 -9.49 14.25
N PHE A 116 20.90 -9.33 14.33
CA PHE A 116 20.07 -10.01 15.34
C PHE A 116 20.05 -11.54 15.14
N GLU A 117 19.98 -12.04 13.91
CA GLU A 117 20.04 -13.47 13.61
C GLU A 117 21.39 -14.09 14.04
N LEU A 118 22.50 -13.41 13.76
CA LEU A 118 23.84 -13.82 14.20
C LEU A 118 23.92 -13.89 15.73
N ALA A 119 23.35 -12.90 16.43
CA ALA A 119 23.28 -12.91 17.89
C ALA A 119 22.43 -14.08 18.41
N ALA A 120 21.27 -14.37 17.79
CA ALA A 120 20.43 -15.49 18.18
C ALA A 120 21.16 -16.83 18.03
N ARG A 121 21.85 -17.02 16.91
CA ARG A 121 22.63 -18.25 16.64
C ARG A 121 23.80 -18.44 17.59
N GLU A 122 24.47 -17.36 17.95
CA GLU A 122 25.56 -17.40 18.92
C GLU A 122 25.03 -17.69 20.33
N ALA A 123 23.93 -17.05 20.74
CA ALA A 123 23.28 -17.25 22.03
C ALA A 123 22.80 -18.70 22.23
N VAL A 124 22.28 -19.34 21.18
CA VAL A 124 21.83 -20.74 21.21
C VAL A 124 23.01 -21.71 21.37
N ARG A 125 24.16 -21.42 20.75
CA ARG A 125 25.37 -22.26 20.85
C ARG A 125 26.08 -22.11 22.19
N GLY A 126 25.95 -20.96 22.84
CA GLY A 126 26.61 -20.61 24.08
C GLY A 126 25.73 -20.85 25.33
N ARG A 127 26.23 -20.38 26.49
CA ARG A 127 25.46 -20.38 27.75
C ARG A 127 24.44 -19.23 27.88
N GLY A 128 24.29 -18.42 26.83
CA GLY A 128 23.44 -17.21 26.81
C GLY A 128 22.03 -17.44 26.30
N SER A 129 21.38 -18.57 26.58
CA SER A 129 20.05 -18.92 26.07
C SER A 129 18.97 -17.86 26.33
N GLN A 130 19.12 -17.08 27.42
CA GLN A 130 18.22 -15.96 27.75
C GLN A 130 18.25 -14.82 26.71
N LEU A 131 19.32 -14.71 25.90
CA LEU A 131 19.47 -13.69 24.87
C LEU A 131 18.92 -14.16 23.50
N ALA A 132 18.69 -15.48 23.33
CA ALA A 132 18.31 -16.05 22.07
C ALA A 132 16.89 -15.62 21.65
N ALA A 133 15.91 -15.62 22.57
CA ALA A 133 14.55 -15.22 22.28
C ALA A 133 14.44 -13.71 21.92
N PRO A 134 15.01 -12.76 22.69
CA PRO A 134 15.08 -11.36 22.29
C PRO A 134 15.78 -11.12 20.95
N ALA A 135 16.83 -11.88 20.65
CA ALA A 135 17.55 -11.76 19.38
C ALA A 135 16.72 -12.27 18.19
N ALA A 136 16.08 -13.45 18.32
CA ALA A 136 15.21 -13.98 17.26
C ALA A 136 14.01 -13.06 17.00
N HIS A 137 13.37 -12.55 18.05
CA HIS A 137 12.31 -11.56 17.93
C HIS A 137 12.81 -10.27 17.24
N GLY A 138 13.97 -9.74 17.65
CA GLY A 138 14.57 -8.55 17.02
C GLY A 138 14.84 -8.74 15.53
N ALA A 139 15.30 -9.93 15.12
CA ALA A 139 15.49 -10.25 13.71
C ALA A 139 14.17 -10.23 12.93
N LEU A 140 13.09 -10.84 13.46
CA LEU A 140 11.78 -10.87 12.82
C LEU A 140 11.15 -9.47 12.76
N GLU A 141 11.30 -8.64 13.79
CA GLU A 141 10.83 -7.25 13.77
C GLU A 141 11.53 -6.43 12.68
N GLN A 142 12.84 -6.59 12.50
CA GLN A 142 13.57 -5.87 11.45
C GLN A 142 13.21 -6.40 10.04
N LEU A 143 13.08 -7.70 9.86
CA LEU A 143 12.57 -8.27 8.60
C LEU A 143 11.14 -7.79 8.31
N GLY A 144 10.32 -7.63 9.35
CA GLY A 144 8.98 -7.06 9.25
C GLY A 144 8.97 -5.63 8.76
N ARG A 145 9.89 -4.79 9.26
CA ARG A 145 10.07 -3.41 8.75
C ARG A 145 10.50 -3.39 7.28
N ALA A 146 11.37 -4.31 6.87
CA ALA A 146 11.75 -4.49 5.47
C ALA A 146 10.53 -4.87 4.62
N LEU A 147 9.75 -5.88 5.04
CA LEU A 147 8.56 -6.36 4.33
C LEU A 147 7.47 -5.28 4.23
N LEU A 148 7.21 -4.54 5.32
CA LEU A 148 6.30 -3.40 5.32
C LEU A 148 6.73 -2.35 4.28
N THR A 149 8.01 -2.02 4.22
CA THR A 149 8.56 -1.07 3.25
C THR A 149 8.40 -1.56 1.81
N VAL A 150 8.64 -2.85 1.56
CA VAL A 150 8.41 -3.50 0.27
C VAL A 150 6.97 -3.30 -0.19
N TYR A 151 6.00 -3.60 0.67
CA TYR A 151 4.58 -3.46 0.34
C TYR A 151 4.16 -2.00 0.18
N GLN A 152 4.66 -1.08 1.01
CA GLN A 152 4.39 0.35 0.86
C GLN A 152 5.01 0.94 -0.42
N ALA A 153 6.09 0.36 -0.93
CA ALA A 153 6.68 0.73 -2.21
C ALA A 153 6.05 0.00 -3.40
N TYR A 154 5.07 -0.88 -3.18
CA TYR A 154 4.49 -1.79 -4.18
C TYR A 154 5.54 -2.59 -4.97
N ALA A 155 6.70 -2.80 -4.36
CA ALA A 155 7.79 -3.55 -4.95
C ALA A 155 7.62 -5.06 -4.72
N PRO A 156 8.16 -5.93 -5.58
CA PRO A 156 8.28 -7.34 -5.24
C PRO A 156 9.24 -7.51 -4.05
N PRO A 157 9.01 -8.49 -3.17
CA PRO A 157 9.98 -8.82 -2.15
C PRO A 157 11.35 -9.11 -2.78
N PRO A 158 12.44 -8.54 -2.23
CA PRO A 158 13.78 -8.86 -2.72
C PRO A 158 14.09 -10.35 -2.44
N PRO A 159 14.95 -10.97 -3.26
CA PRO A 159 15.37 -12.36 -3.05
C PRO A 159 15.85 -12.59 -1.61
N GLU A 160 15.59 -13.79 -1.09
CA GLU A 160 15.96 -14.26 0.24
C GLU A 160 15.23 -13.56 1.41
N LEU A 161 14.26 -12.68 1.16
CA LEU A 161 13.56 -12.02 2.26
C LEU A 161 12.65 -13.00 2.99
N TRP A 162 11.84 -13.78 2.28
CA TRP A 162 10.97 -14.80 2.88
C TRP A 162 11.77 -15.94 3.46
N ARG A 163 12.82 -16.40 2.77
CA ARG A 163 13.70 -17.42 3.29
C ARG A 163 14.37 -16.99 4.60
N SER A 164 14.76 -15.73 4.75
CA SER A 164 15.29 -15.20 6.00
C SER A 164 14.25 -15.19 7.12
N LEU A 165 13.00 -14.84 6.82
CA LEU A 165 11.89 -14.91 7.78
C LEU A 165 11.66 -16.35 8.26
N HIS A 166 11.54 -17.29 7.33
CA HIS A 166 11.34 -18.71 7.64
C HIS A 166 12.51 -19.28 8.43
N ARG A 167 13.73 -18.94 8.06
CA ARG A 167 14.96 -19.42 8.71
C ARG A 167 15.09 -18.95 10.16
N VAL A 168 14.77 -17.66 10.43
CA VAL A 168 14.78 -17.12 11.80
C VAL A 168 13.69 -17.76 12.64
N TYR A 169 12.48 -17.93 12.07
CA TYR A 169 11.40 -18.65 12.76
C TYR A 169 11.77 -20.09 13.04
N GLY A 170 12.30 -20.85 12.07
CA GLY A 170 12.73 -22.23 12.25
C GLY A 170 13.83 -22.37 13.31
N LEU A 171 14.77 -21.42 13.40
CA LEU A 171 15.75 -21.36 14.48
C LEU A 171 15.06 -21.20 15.85
N ALA A 172 14.11 -20.27 15.95
CA ALA A 172 13.38 -20.02 17.20
C ALA A 172 12.55 -21.26 17.60
N GLU A 173 11.88 -21.89 16.66
CA GLU A 173 11.05 -23.07 16.89
C GLU A 173 11.88 -24.27 17.32
N ALA A 174 13.01 -24.57 16.64
CA ALA A 174 13.90 -25.68 16.94
C ALA A 174 14.49 -25.62 18.38
N HIS A 175 14.54 -24.41 18.94
CA HIS A 175 15.07 -24.17 20.28
C HIS A 175 14.01 -23.77 21.32
N GLY A 176 12.71 -23.92 20.99
CA GLY A 176 11.60 -23.62 21.92
C GLY A 176 11.50 -22.14 22.32
N LEU A 177 11.93 -21.22 21.43
CA LEU A 177 11.99 -19.77 21.71
C LEU A 177 10.74 -19.02 21.22
N THR A 178 9.84 -19.67 20.48
CA THR A 178 8.72 -19.01 19.78
C THR A 178 7.78 -18.27 20.70
N GLU A 179 7.51 -18.83 21.89
CA GLU A 179 6.57 -18.24 22.87
C GLU A 179 7.30 -17.56 24.05
N LEU A 180 8.63 -17.55 24.04
CA LEU A 180 9.38 -16.85 25.08
C LEU A 180 9.33 -15.34 24.87
N PRO A 181 9.09 -14.55 25.95
CA PRO A 181 9.06 -13.10 25.85
C PRO A 181 10.40 -12.52 25.37
N ALA A 182 10.32 -11.54 24.46
CA ALA A 182 11.49 -10.79 23.98
C ALA A 182 12.07 -9.83 25.03
N SER A 183 11.34 -9.58 26.13
CA SER A 183 11.75 -8.68 27.20
C SER A 183 12.59 -9.46 28.22
N GLY A 184 13.83 -8.98 28.47
CA GLY A 184 14.62 -9.43 29.62
C GLY A 184 13.98 -8.97 30.94
N PRO A 185 14.44 -9.52 32.09
CA PRO A 185 13.93 -9.16 33.41
C PRO A 185 14.05 -7.65 33.65
N GLY A 186 12.92 -6.98 33.92
CA GLY A 186 12.86 -5.55 34.25
C GLY A 186 12.03 -4.65 33.33
N ARG A 187 11.42 -5.14 32.26
CA ARG A 187 10.51 -4.36 31.40
C ARG A 187 9.04 -4.54 31.79
N ARG A 188 8.21 -3.51 31.52
CA ARG A 188 6.80 -3.45 31.90
C ARG A 188 5.95 -4.58 31.31
N ALA A 189 4.94 -5.01 32.05
CA ALA A 189 4.01 -6.08 31.71
C ALA A 189 3.23 -5.92 30.38
N THR A 190 3.29 -4.76 29.73
CA THR A 190 2.67 -4.50 28.43
C THR A 190 3.40 -5.17 27.26
N ASP A 191 4.60 -5.71 27.44
CA ASP A 191 5.40 -6.36 26.39
C ASP A 191 5.29 -7.89 26.41
N VAL A 192 4.34 -8.46 27.13
CA VAL A 192 4.17 -9.93 27.30
C VAL A 192 3.82 -10.63 25.98
N THR A 193 3.27 -9.89 25.00
CA THR A 193 2.90 -10.41 23.68
C THR A 193 4.05 -10.35 22.64
N ALA A 194 5.18 -9.74 22.97
CA ALA A 194 6.32 -9.61 22.07
C ALA A 194 7.14 -10.90 22.05
N THR A 195 6.71 -11.89 21.25
CA THR A 195 7.40 -13.17 21.05
C THR A 195 7.81 -13.35 19.59
N ALA A 196 8.78 -14.23 19.32
CA ALA A 196 9.20 -14.54 17.97
C ALA A 196 8.04 -15.16 17.15
N GLY A 197 7.21 -16.01 17.78
CA GLY A 197 6.04 -16.61 17.16
C GLY A 197 4.99 -15.58 16.77
N ALA A 198 4.67 -14.62 17.65
CA ALA A 198 3.73 -13.54 17.36
C ALA A 198 4.24 -12.62 16.24
N ALA A 199 5.52 -12.23 16.29
CA ALA A 199 6.15 -11.43 15.23
C ALA A 199 6.09 -12.13 13.87
N TYR A 200 6.38 -13.43 13.82
CA TYR A 200 6.32 -14.20 12.58
C TYR A 200 4.89 -14.32 12.03
N LYS A 201 3.90 -14.70 12.89
CA LYS A 201 2.47 -14.75 12.51
C LYS A 201 1.97 -13.41 11.94
N ARG A 202 2.37 -12.30 12.55
CA ARG A 202 2.08 -10.94 12.07
C ARG A 202 2.50 -10.75 10.61
N LEU A 203 3.66 -11.23 10.20
CA LEU A 203 4.19 -11.08 8.84
C LEU A 203 3.50 -12.00 7.84
N LEU A 204 3.19 -13.23 8.25
CA LEU A 204 2.38 -14.14 7.44
C LEU A 204 0.99 -13.55 7.16
N LEU A 205 0.30 -13.07 8.19
CA LEU A 205 -1.02 -12.44 8.07
C LEU A 205 -0.98 -11.16 7.22
N LEU A 206 0.07 -10.32 7.36
CA LEU A 206 0.24 -9.13 6.52
C LEU A 206 0.33 -9.50 5.04
N SER A 207 1.07 -10.55 4.68
CA SER A 207 1.18 -10.98 3.28
C SER A 207 -0.14 -11.50 2.72
N LEU A 208 -0.93 -12.20 3.55
CA LEU A 208 -2.26 -12.72 3.19
C LEU A 208 -3.33 -11.62 3.13
N ALA A 209 -3.10 -10.49 3.76
CA ALA A 209 -3.98 -9.31 3.68
C ALA A 209 -4.04 -8.69 2.26
N CYS A 210 -3.31 -9.22 1.28
CA CYS A 210 -3.22 -8.70 -0.09
C CYS A 210 -2.73 -7.24 -0.16
N PRO A 211 -1.54 -6.91 0.36
CA PRO A 211 -1.07 -5.53 0.54
C PRO A 211 -0.97 -4.73 -0.76
N TYR A 212 -0.79 -5.36 -1.91
CA TYR A 212 -0.81 -4.70 -3.23
C TYR A 212 -2.20 -4.18 -3.66
N ARG A 213 -3.26 -4.60 -2.94
CA ARG A 213 -4.64 -4.09 -3.10
C ARG A 213 -4.98 -2.97 -2.13
N MET A 214 -4.05 -2.60 -1.26
CA MET A 214 -4.24 -1.59 -0.22
C MET A 214 -3.53 -0.30 -0.59
N ARG A 215 -4.03 0.82 -0.07
CA ARG A 215 -3.28 2.07 -0.06
C ARG A 215 -2.13 1.97 0.95
N GLN A 216 -1.07 2.73 0.72
CA GLN A 216 0.15 2.71 1.57
C GLN A 216 -0.14 2.93 3.06
N GLY A 217 -1.10 3.80 3.38
CA GLY A 217 -1.55 4.03 4.76
C GLY A 217 -2.31 2.84 5.35
N GLU A 218 -3.16 2.18 4.54
CA GLU A 218 -3.88 0.97 4.96
C GLU A 218 -2.92 -0.18 5.28
N VAL A 219 -1.87 -0.38 4.46
CA VAL A 219 -0.84 -1.41 4.72
C VAL A 219 -0.20 -1.21 6.09
N ARG A 220 0.11 0.05 6.44
CA ARG A 220 0.68 0.37 7.74
C ARG A 220 -0.31 0.15 8.87
N ALA A 221 -1.54 0.63 8.74
CA ALA A 221 -2.58 0.45 9.75
C ALA A 221 -2.83 -1.03 10.05
N VAL A 222 -2.90 -1.87 9.00
CA VAL A 222 -3.03 -3.33 9.16
C VAL A 222 -1.80 -3.92 9.85
N TYR A 223 -0.59 -3.51 9.45
CA TYR A 223 0.63 -3.97 10.11
C TYR A 223 0.66 -3.62 11.60
N GLU A 224 0.22 -2.43 11.98
CA GLU A 224 0.16 -1.99 13.38
C GLU A 224 -0.91 -2.77 14.16
N ALA A 225 -2.12 -2.93 13.61
CA ALA A 225 -3.19 -3.72 14.22
C ALA A 225 -2.82 -5.20 14.40
N LEU A 226 -2.09 -5.79 13.46
CA LEU A 226 -1.61 -7.16 13.54
C LEU A 226 -0.62 -7.39 14.70
N ALA A 227 -0.06 -6.36 15.34
CA ALA A 227 0.74 -6.53 16.55
C ALA A 227 -0.07 -7.19 17.69
N GLU A 228 -1.37 -6.89 17.76
CA GLU A 228 -2.30 -7.50 18.71
C GLU A 228 -3.01 -8.70 18.09
N TRP A 229 -3.53 -8.53 16.86
CA TRP A 229 -4.41 -9.52 16.22
C TRP A 229 -3.72 -10.84 15.86
N ALA A 230 -2.39 -10.86 15.68
CA ALA A 230 -1.65 -12.08 15.37
C ALA A 230 -1.74 -13.14 16.48
N ALA A 231 -2.11 -12.76 17.69
CA ALA A 231 -2.34 -13.70 18.79
C ALA A 231 -3.52 -14.66 18.51
N ASP A 232 -4.54 -14.20 17.79
CA ASP A 232 -5.73 -15.00 17.48
C ASP A 232 -5.47 -16.06 16.40
N ALA A 233 -4.42 -15.93 15.61
CA ALA A 233 -4.04 -16.93 14.62
C ALA A 233 -3.17 -18.02 15.24
N ARG A 234 -3.32 -19.27 14.75
CA ARG A 234 -2.53 -20.42 15.18
C ARG A 234 -1.54 -20.82 14.09
N LEU A 235 -0.36 -21.22 14.48
CA LEU A 235 0.65 -21.74 13.56
C LEU A 235 1.14 -23.08 14.13
N GLU A 236 0.84 -24.17 13.41
CA GLU A 236 1.04 -25.53 13.89
C GLU A 236 1.79 -26.37 12.84
N PRO A 237 2.48 -27.45 13.24
CA PRO A 237 2.99 -28.42 12.29
C PRO A 237 1.89 -28.96 11.39
N LEU A 238 2.26 -29.39 10.19
CA LEU A 238 1.30 -29.97 9.25
C LEU A 238 0.63 -31.21 9.87
N GLY A 239 -0.69 -31.14 10.00
CA GLY A 239 -1.54 -32.24 10.44
C GLY A 239 -2.72 -32.42 9.47
N ASP A 240 -3.57 -33.41 9.72
CA ASP A 240 -4.81 -33.59 8.96
C ASP A 240 -5.81 -32.50 9.35
N PRO A 241 -6.30 -31.70 8.38
CA PRO A 241 -7.18 -30.60 8.68
C PRO A 241 -8.62 -31.08 8.91
N VAL A 242 -9.23 -30.59 9.96
CA VAL A 242 -10.66 -30.79 10.25
C VAL A 242 -11.52 -29.91 9.33
N ARG A 243 -10.97 -28.80 8.83
CA ARG A 243 -11.62 -27.85 7.91
C ARG A 243 -10.61 -27.33 6.88
N GLN A 244 -11.11 -26.75 5.78
CA GLN A 244 -10.24 -26.22 4.71
C GLN A 244 -10.22 -24.70 4.61
N GLU A 245 -11.23 -24.02 5.16
CA GLU A 245 -11.36 -22.56 5.11
C GLU A 245 -10.45 -21.89 6.14
N GLY A 246 -9.82 -20.78 5.75
CA GLY A 246 -8.92 -20.02 6.60
C GLY A 246 -7.59 -20.69 6.90
N LEU A 247 -7.24 -21.78 6.18
CA LEU A 247 -5.99 -22.49 6.34
C LEU A 247 -4.99 -22.15 5.24
N PHE A 248 -3.76 -21.86 5.65
CA PHE A 248 -2.66 -21.52 4.76
C PHE A 248 -1.44 -22.37 5.07
N VAL A 249 -0.73 -22.78 4.03
CA VAL A 249 0.52 -23.52 4.15
C VAL A 249 1.70 -22.57 4.05
N VAL A 250 2.66 -22.78 4.93
CA VAL A 250 3.94 -22.08 4.98
C VAL A 250 5.05 -23.08 4.76
N HIS A 251 5.81 -22.93 3.67
CA HIS A 251 6.98 -23.74 3.36
C HIS A 251 8.23 -23.06 3.94
N LEU A 252 8.79 -23.63 5.02
CA LEU A 252 9.92 -23.03 5.75
C LEU A 252 11.25 -23.03 4.97
N ASP A 253 11.37 -23.86 3.96
CA ASP A 253 12.53 -24.00 3.08
C ASP A 253 12.43 -23.19 1.78
N SER A 254 11.33 -22.48 1.58
CA SER A 254 11.07 -21.66 0.39
C SER A 254 11.46 -20.18 0.58
N ASP A 255 11.45 -19.42 -0.51
CA ASP A 255 11.53 -17.93 -0.49
C ASP A 255 10.17 -17.34 -0.88
N GLU A 256 9.08 -17.91 -0.38
CA GLU A 256 7.73 -17.55 -0.76
C GLU A 256 6.84 -17.27 0.46
N PRO A 257 5.84 -16.38 0.32
CA PRO A 257 4.85 -16.15 1.36
C PRO A 257 3.91 -17.35 1.52
N PRO A 258 3.10 -17.40 2.61
CA PRO A 258 2.09 -18.42 2.80
C PRO A 258 1.09 -18.45 1.64
N ARG A 259 0.57 -19.66 1.36
CA ARG A 259 -0.43 -19.92 0.31
C ARG A 259 -1.67 -20.59 0.88
N TYR A 260 -2.81 -20.39 0.25
CA TYR A 260 -4.00 -21.16 0.57
C TYR A 260 -3.72 -22.66 0.46
N ARG A 261 -4.08 -23.44 1.49
CA ARG A 261 -3.85 -24.88 1.50
C ARG A 261 -4.49 -25.59 0.31
N SER A 262 -5.69 -25.19 -0.08
CA SER A 262 -6.39 -25.77 -1.22
C SER A 262 -5.74 -25.50 -2.58
N LEU A 263 -4.85 -24.50 -2.68
CA LEU A 263 -4.09 -24.17 -3.89
C LEU A 263 -2.66 -24.70 -3.85
N ASP A 264 -2.19 -25.17 -2.69
CA ASP A 264 -0.85 -25.66 -2.56
C ASP A 264 -0.74 -27.07 -3.14
N ARG A 265 0.16 -27.23 -4.11
CA ARG A 265 0.46 -28.51 -4.77
C ARG A 265 1.89 -28.96 -4.54
N ALA A 266 2.67 -28.20 -3.77
CA ALA A 266 4.03 -28.56 -3.46
C ALA A 266 4.06 -29.72 -2.45
N ALA A 267 5.11 -30.54 -2.52
CA ALA A 267 5.34 -31.58 -1.53
C ALA A 267 5.54 -30.96 -0.16
N CYS A 268 4.73 -31.35 0.78
CA CYS A 268 4.68 -30.77 2.11
C CYS A 268 4.93 -31.86 3.16
N THR A 269 5.88 -31.65 4.05
CA THR A 269 6.18 -32.58 5.16
C THR A 269 6.03 -31.84 6.49
N PRO A 270 5.73 -32.55 7.60
CA PRO A 270 5.67 -31.94 8.93
C PRO A 270 6.96 -31.24 9.35
N ALA A 271 8.10 -31.65 8.80
CA ALA A 271 9.40 -31.03 9.08
C ALA A 271 9.55 -29.65 8.37
N SER A 272 9.10 -29.55 7.12
CA SER A 272 9.31 -28.37 6.27
C SER A 272 8.11 -27.43 6.19
N CYS A 273 6.91 -27.86 6.61
CA CYS A 273 5.69 -27.09 6.47
C CYS A 273 5.00 -26.80 7.79
N ARG A 274 4.35 -25.64 7.84
CA ARG A 274 3.43 -25.24 8.92
C ARG A 274 2.08 -24.87 8.33
N VAL A 275 1.04 -25.03 9.13
CA VAL A 275 -0.31 -24.59 8.80
C VAL A 275 -0.63 -23.38 9.66
N LEU A 276 -0.91 -22.27 9.00
CA LEU A 276 -1.46 -21.07 9.63
C LEU A 276 -2.98 -21.14 9.56
N ASP A 277 -3.64 -21.16 10.72
CA ASP A 277 -5.08 -21.02 10.87
C ASP A 277 -5.42 -19.57 11.21
N ALA A 278 -6.00 -18.85 10.26
CA ALA A 278 -6.43 -17.47 10.43
C ALA A 278 -7.94 -17.33 10.71
N ALA A 279 -8.69 -18.43 10.76
CA ALA A 279 -10.15 -18.38 10.94
C ALA A 279 -10.58 -17.75 12.28
N PRO A 280 -9.94 -17.98 13.43
CA PRO A 280 -10.32 -17.32 14.68
C PRO A 280 -10.21 -15.78 14.58
N LEU A 281 -9.17 -15.28 13.91
CA LEU A 281 -9.04 -13.85 13.63
C LEU A 281 -10.18 -13.34 12.72
N GLY A 282 -10.52 -14.10 11.68
CA GLY A 282 -11.65 -13.79 10.80
C GLY A 282 -12.99 -13.70 11.55
N GLU A 283 -13.23 -14.60 12.51
CA GLU A 283 -14.42 -14.60 13.35
C GLU A 283 -14.48 -13.37 14.28
N ARG A 284 -13.37 -13.04 14.94
CA ARG A 284 -13.27 -11.82 15.76
C ARG A 284 -13.60 -10.56 14.96
N LEU A 285 -13.06 -10.43 13.75
CA LEU A 285 -13.32 -9.26 12.91
C LEU A 285 -14.75 -9.20 12.36
N ARG A 286 -15.38 -10.36 12.07
CA ARG A 286 -16.81 -10.41 11.71
C ARG A 286 -17.68 -9.93 12.86
N ALA A 287 -17.41 -10.36 14.08
CA ALA A 287 -18.12 -9.91 15.27
C ALA A 287 -17.98 -8.40 15.48
N ALA A 288 -16.76 -7.87 15.32
CA ALA A 288 -16.51 -6.43 15.40
C ALA A 288 -17.27 -5.64 14.31
N LEU A 289 -17.32 -6.15 13.08
CA LEU A 289 -18.08 -5.53 11.98
C LEU A 289 -19.61 -5.55 12.21
N ALA A 290 -20.12 -6.61 12.84
CA ALA A 290 -21.55 -6.69 13.18
C ALA A 290 -21.93 -5.65 14.25
N ALA A 291 -21.12 -5.49 15.28
CA ALA A 291 -21.35 -4.49 16.34
C ALA A 291 -21.42 -3.05 15.81
N VAL A 292 -20.60 -2.72 14.78
CA VAL A 292 -20.62 -1.36 14.17
C VAL A 292 -21.87 -1.07 13.35
N ARG A 293 -22.47 -2.07 12.75
CA ARG A 293 -23.74 -1.90 12.01
C ARG A 293 -24.89 -1.42 12.91
N GLU A 294 -24.81 -1.70 14.21
CA GLU A 294 -25.82 -1.27 15.17
C GLU A 294 -25.63 0.16 15.69
N GLU A 295 -24.39 0.71 15.63
CA GLU A 295 -24.03 2.01 16.20
C GLU A 295 -23.84 3.16 15.17
N GLY A 296 -23.91 2.86 13.86
CA GLY A 296 -23.70 3.87 12.80
C GLY A 296 -22.28 3.93 12.27
N ASP A 297 -22.06 4.73 11.22
CA ASP A 297 -20.87 4.75 10.35
C ASP A 297 -19.59 5.35 10.99
N GLU A 298 -19.36 5.21 12.29
CA GLU A 298 -18.14 5.68 12.92
C GLU A 298 -16.94 4.71 12.73
N PRO A 299 -15.68 5.24 12.64
CA PRO A 299 -14.51 4.40 12.42
C PRO A 299 -14.25 3.49 13.62
N LEU A 300 -14.30 2.19 13.36
CA LEU A 300 -13.97 1.14 14.33
C LEU A 300 -12.52 1.24 14.81
N VAL A 301 -12.42 1.32 16.15
CA VAL A 301 -11.26 1.02 17.00
C VAL A 301 -10.17 2.06 17.12
N THR A 302 -10.03 2.51 18.37
CA THR A 302 -8.83 3.07 19.03
C THR A 302 -7.67 3.46 18.09
N GLY A 303 -7.70 4.71 17.68
CA GLY A 303 -6.49 5.45 17.28
C GLY A 303 -6.16 5.52 15.81
N GLU A 304 -6.46 4.56 14.94
CA GLU A 304 -6.09 4.61 13.51
C GLU A 304 -7.09 3.88 12.59
N ARG A 305 -7.78 4.58 11.79
CA ARG A 305 -8.24 4.51 10.39
C ARG A 305 -8.41 3.14 9.70
N LEU A 306 -8.86 2.10 10.38
CA LEU A 306 -9.33 0.89 9.73
C LEU A 306 -10.81 1.08 9.37
N THR A 307 -11.11 1.31 8.11
CA THR A 307 -12.50 1.46 7.64
C THR A 307 -13.21 0.11 7.64
N ALA A 308 -14.53 0.12 7.81
CA ALA A 308 -15.36 -1.08 7.70
C ALA A 308 -15.14 -1.82 6.35
N SER A 309 -14.94 -1.08 5.26
CA SER A 309 -14.60 -1.63 3.95
C SER A 309 -13.26 -2.39 3.95
N LEU A 310 -12.22 -1.85 4.61
CA LEU A 310 -10.94 -2.54 4.74
C LEU A 310 -11.07 -3.80 5.59
N LEU A 311 -11.80 -3.73 6.71
CA LEU A 311 -12.02 -4.89 7.58
C LEU A 311 -12.78 -6.02 6.86
N ARG A 312 -13.82 -5.70 6.06
CA ARG A 312 -14.51 -6.71 5.22
C ARG A 312 -13.55 -7.40 4.26
N ARG A 313 -12.66 -6.64 3.60
CA ARG A 313 -11.63 -7.21 2.72
C ARG A 313 -10.66 -8.13 3.46
N LEU A 314 -10.26 -7.76 4.68
CA LEU A 314 -9.39 -8.58 5.52
C LEU A 314 -10.06 -9.89 5.94
N VAL A 315 -11.32 -9.84 6.38
CA VAL A 315 -12.11 -11.04 6.71
C VAL A 315 -12.18 -12.00 5.54
N LEU A 316 -12.41 -11.48 4.33
CA LEU A 316 -12.41 -12.30 3.12
C LEU A 316 -11.04 -12.90 2.82
N ASN A 317 -9.98 -12.11 2.89
CA ASN A 317 -8.62 -12.56 2.57
C ASN A 317 -8.10 -13.63 3.54
N TRP A 318 -8.52 -13.58 4.81
CA TRP A 318 -8.08 -14.54 5.84
C TRP A 318 -9.05 -15.71 6.04
N GLY A 319 -10.31 -15.59 5.63
CA GLY A 319 -11.33 -16.59 5.89
C GLY A 319 -11.65 -17.49 4.71
N VAL A 320 -11.75 -16.94 3.53
CA VAL A 320 -12.26 -17.67 2.36
C VAL A 320 -11.33 -17.49 1.16
N MET A 321 -11.09 -18.58 0.47
CA MET A 321 -10.39 -18.50 -0.81
C MET A 321 -11.29 -17.81 -1.84
N PRO A 322 -10.91 -16.64 -2.35
CA PRO A 322 -11.69 -16.01 -3.41
C PRO A 322 -11.71 -16.92 -4.63
N ARG A 323 -12.87 -17.43 -5.00
CA ARG A 323 -13.06 -18.14 -6.27
C ARG A 323 -13.09 -17.09 -7.37
N ARG A 324 -12.29 -17.29 -8.39
CA ARG A 324 -12.33 -16.45 -9.58
C ARG A 324 -13.67 -16.66 -10.26
N GLY A 325 -14.49 -15.60 -10.35
CA GLY A 325 -15.80 -15.68 -11.03
C GLY A 325 -15.67 -15.82 -12.54
N PHE A 326 -14.52 -15.40 -13.13
CA PHE A 326 -14.32 -15.40 -14.57
C PHE A 326 -12.94 -15.96 -14.94
N ALA A 327 -12.91 -16.69 -16.05
CA ALA A 327 -11.67 -17.06 -16.73
C ALA A 327 -11.01 -15.80 -17.32
N ARG A 328 -9.70 -15.81 -17.43
CA ARG A 328 -8.92 -14.76 -18.08
C ARG A 328 -8.37 -15.27 -19.40
N ALA A 329 -8.53 -14.46 -20.44
CA ALA A 329 -7.88 -14.65 -21.71
C ALA A 329 -6.62 -13.80 -21.76
N ALA A 330 -5.51 -14.39 -22.19
CA ALA A 330 -4.30 -13.61 -22.45
C ALA A 330 -4.57 -12.65 -23.61
N SER A 331 -4.13 -11.40 -23.47
CA SER A 331 -4.17 -10.37 -24.50
C SER A 331 -2.78 -9.73 -24.60
N ARG A 332 -2.54 -9.03 -25.68
CA ARG A 332 -1.36 -8.15 -25.84
C ARG A 332 -1.76 -6.88 -26.58
N THR A 333 -3.00 -6.49 -26.45
CA THR A 333 -3.59 -5.37 -27.18
C THR A 333 -3.10 -4.06 -26.58
N PRO A 334 -2.61 -3.11 -27.39
CA PRO A 334 -2.36 -1.75 -26.92
C PRO A 334 -3.65 -1.10 -26.44
N ALA A 335 -3.55 -0.27 -25.43
CA ALA A 335 -4.68 0.48 -24.91
C ALA A 335 -4.26 1.89 -24.50
N ASP A 336 -5.15 2.84 -24.71
CA ASP A 336 -5.06 4.19 -24.21
C ASP A 336 -5.65 4.23 -22.78
N VAL A 337 -4.97 4.93 -21.89
CA VAL A 337 -5.37 5.06 -20.48
C VAL A 337 -5.38 6.52 -20.08
N LEU A 338 -6.49 6.96 -19.50
CA LEU A 338 -6.62 8.25 -18.81
C LEU A 338 -6.71 8.01 -17.31
N VAL A 339 -6.09 8.88 -16.52
CA VAL A 339 -5.99 8.74 -15.07
C VAL A 339 -6.70 9.89 -14.36
N GLY A 340 -7.64 9.52 -13.50
CA GLY A 340 -8.36 10.44 -12.62
C GLY A 340 -9.63 11.03 -13.24
N LEU A 341 -10.58 11.36 -12.36
CA LEU A 341 -11.90 11.85 -12.73
C LEU A 341 -11.85 13.11 -13.61
N SER A 342 -11.00 14.07 -13.29
CA SER A 342 -10.89 15.34 -14.04
C SER A 342 -10.41 15.13 -15.48
N ALA A 343 -9.42 14.26 -15.68
CA ALA A 343 -8.91 13.94 -17.02
C ALA A 343 -9.98 13.25 -17.87
N ILE A 344 -10.69 12.29 -17.26
CA ILE A 344 -11.77 11.54 -17.93
C ILE A 344 -12.93 12.48 -18.28
N HIS A 345 -13.37 13.30 -17.33
CA HIS A 345 -14.43 14.29 -17.54
C HIS A 345 -14.10 15.24 -18.69
N GLN A 346 -12.88 15.82 -18.70
CA GLN A 346 -12.46 16.74 -19.75
C GLN A 346 -12.42 16.06 -21.12
N ARG A 347 -11.87 14.83 -21.20
CA ARG A 347 -11.78 14.06 -22.43
C ARG A 347 -13.14 13.75 -23.01
N LEU A 348 -14.05 13.21 -22.21
CA LEU A 348 -15.41 12.87 -22.62
C LEU A 348 -16.19 14.13 -23.03
N ARG A 349 -15.99 15.26 -22.34
CA ARG A 349 -16.59 16.54 -22.71
C ARG A 349 -16.12 16.99 -24.08
N ARG A 350 -14.80 16.97 -24.35
CA ARG A 350 -14.24 17.37 -25.65
C ARG A 350 -14.73 16.49 -26.82
N GLU A 351 -14.87 15.19 -26.61
CA GLU A 351 -15.33 14.24 -27.62
C GLU A 351 -16.83 14.34 -27.91
N ARG A 352 -17.64 14.76 -26.93
CA ARG A 352 -19.10 14.84 -27.05
C ARG A 352 -19.64 16.25 -27.40
N THR A 353 -18.81 17.30 -27.30
CA THR A 353 -19.21 18.65 -27.70
C THR A 353 -18.92 18.86 -29.20
N PRO A 354 -19.93 19.03 -30.06
CA PRO A 354 -19.71 19.26 -31.47
C PRO A 354 -18.90 20.53 -31.71
N ALA A 355 -18.05 20.56 -32.74
CA ALA A 355 -17.19 21.69 -33.08
C ALA A 355 -17.97 22.98 -33.39
N THR A 356 -19.27 22.89 -33.65
CA THR A 356 -20.18 24.00 -33.95
C THR A 356 -20.71 24.76 -32.74
N GLU A 357 -20.63 24.23 -31.52
CA GLU A 357 -21.18 24.87 -30.31
C GLU A 357 -20.14 25.64 -29.46
N LYS A 358 -18.99 25.99 -30.01
CA LYS A 358 -17.96 26.76 -29.30
C LYS A 358 -18.38 28.18 -28.86
N GLY A 359 -19.63 28.57 -29.07
CA GLY A 359 -20.16 29.92 -28.78
C GLY A 359 -21.36 30.02 -27.84
N ALA A 360 -21.96 28.91 -27.39
CA ALA A 360 -23.17 28.97 -26.60
C ALA A 360 -22.92 28.58 -25.13
N GLY A 361 -22.75 29.58 -24.29
CA GLY A 361 -22.74 29.45 -22.83
C GLY A 361 -21.44 28.93 -22.24
N THR A 362 -20.67 29.82 -21.63
CA THR A 362 -19.49 29.50 -20.85
C THR A 362 -19.85 28.42 -19.79
N PRO A 363 -19.22 27.24 -19.77
CA PRO A 363 -19.45 26.29 -18.70
C PRO A 363 -19.06 26.94 -17.37
N PRO A 364 -19.70 26.59 -16.24
CA PRO A 364 -19.31 27.10 -14.94
C PRO A 364 -17.84 26.71 -14.71
N GLN A 365 -17.00 27.73 -14.52
CA GLN A 365 -15.58 27.52 -14.28
C GLN A 365 -15.40 26.82 -12.94
N PRO A 366 -14.60 25.75 -12.85
CA PRO A 366 -14.17 25.20 -11.57
C PRO A 366 -13.37 26.27 -10.82
N VAL A 367 -13.61 26.39 -9.53
CA VAL A 367 -12.86 27.35 -8.68
C VAL A 367 -11.38 26.96 -8.70
N PRO A 368 -10.46 27.87 -9.13
CA PRO A 368 -9.03 27.56 -9.10
C PRO A 368 -8.59 27.24 -7.68
N GLY A 369 -7.93 26.10 -7.50
CA GLY A 369 -7.44 25.62 -6.19
C GLY A 369 -8.09 24.35 -5.68
N ILE A 370 -9.31 23.99 -6.08
CA ILE A 370 -9.94 22.72 -5.70
C ILE A 370 -9.25 21.55 -6.42
N GLU A 371 -8.81 21.71 -7.65
CA GLU A 371 -8.10 20.68 -8.40
C GLU A 371 -6.75 20.29 -7.77
N ALA A 372 -6.02 21.23 -7.20
CA ALA A 372 -4.76 20.96 -6.50
C ALA A 372 -4.97 20.12 -5.22
N VAL A 373 -6.10 20.31 -4.54
CA VAL A 373 -6.49 19.55 -3.35
C VAL A 373 -7.04 18.17 -3.74
N ILE A 374 -7.80 18.11 -4.85
CA ILE A 374 -8.46 16.87 -5.30
C ILE A 374 -7.48 15.94 -6.00
N SER A 375 -6.57 16.44 -6.83
CA SER A 375 -5.61 15.62 -7.59
C SER A 375 -4.36 15.21 -6.81
N GLY A 376 -4.07 15.83 -5.67
CA GLY A 376 -2.81 15.63 -4.93
C GLY A 376 -1.56 16.00 -5.76
N ARG A 377 -1.74 16.73 -6.85
CA ARG A 377 -0.68 17.20 -7.73
C ARG A 377 -0.17 18.56 -7.25
N ALA A 378 0.71 18.54 -6.26
CA ALA A 378 1.65 19.64 -6.10
C ALA A 378 2.72 19.45 -7.20
N HIS A 379 2.73 20.27 -8.22
CA HIS A 379 3.84 20.34 -9.17
C HIS A 379 5.05 20.89 -8.45
N PHE A 380 6.06 20.02 -8.25
CA PHE A 380 7.39 20.46 -7.89
C PHE A 380 8.22 20.50 -9.18
N GLU A 381 8.49 21.70 -9.68
CA GLU A 381 9.52 21.90 -10.68
C GLU A 381 10.88 21.57 -10.05
N THR A 382 11.48 20.47 -10.50
CA THR A 382 12.86 20.12 -10.16
C THR A 382 13.77 20.58 -11.28
N GLY A 383 14.38 21.75 -11.11
CA GLY A 383 15.58 22.11 -11.85
C GLY A 383 16.71 21.16 -11.47
N LEU A 384 17.19 20.38 -12.43
CA LEU A 384 18.35 19.50 -12.28
C LEU A 384 19.64 20.30 -12.50
N PRO A 385 20.62 20.27 -11.58
CA PRO A 385 21.99 20.61 -11.91
C PRO A 385 22.67 19.41 -12.58
N GLN A 386 23.20 19.61 -13.77
CA GLN A 386 24.10 18.65 -14.42
C GLN A 386 25.47 18.71 -13.73
N ALA A 387 25.89 17.65 -13.07
CA ALA A 387 27.28 17.41 -12.74
C ALA A 387 27.60 15.94 -12.97
N GLY A 388 28.62 15.68 -13.79
CA GLY A 388 29.04 14.36 -14.22
C GLY A 388 29.75 13.59 -13.09
N GLY A 389 29.16 12.47 -12.73
CA GLY A 389 29.63 11.42 -11.85
C GLY A 389 28.47 10.48 -11.63
N VAL A 390 28.68 9.15 -11.58
CA VAL A 390 27.63 8.20 -11.22
C VAL A 390 27.27 8.47 -9.75
N PRO A 391 26.10 9.08 -9.45
CA PRO A 391 25.80 9.46 -8.07
C PRO A 391 25.58 8.22 -7.21
N ASP A 392 26.15 8.21 -6.02
CA ASP A 392 25.93 7.18 -5.01
C ASP A 392 24.43 7.07 -4.69
N VAL A 393 23.96 5.86 -4.40
CA VAL A 393 22.57 5.57 -4.02
C VAL A 393 22.14 6.45 -2.84
N TRP A 394 23.05 6.73 -1.93
CA TRP A 394 22.82 7.58 -0.76
C TRP A 394 22.64 9.06 -1.11
N ASP A 395 23.42 9.58 -2.05
CA ASP A 395 23.32 10.98 -2.48
C ASP A 395 21.96 11.24 -3.14
N LEU A 396 21.54 10.34 -4.03
CA LEU A 396 20.24 10.47 -4.71
C LEU A 396 19.02 10.26 -3.79
N ALA A 397 19.16 9.53 -2.68
CA ALA A 397 18.09 9.37 -1.70
C ALA A 397 17.91 10.63 -0.83
N PHE A 398 18.97 11.42 -0.65
CA PHE A 398 19.02 12.51 0.33
C PHE A 398 19.31 13.89 -0.26
N ASP A 399 19.64 14.00 -1.55
CA ASP A 399 19.88 15.27 -2.22
C ASP A 399 18.56 16.06 -2.33
N ALA A 400 18.20 16.67 -1.21
CA ALA A 400 17.12 17.62 -1.08
C ALA A 400 17.70 18.90 -0.53
N GLY A 401 17.80 19.88 -1.38
CA GLY A 401 17.63 21.25 -0.91
C GLY A 401 16.33 21.32 -0.08
N PRO A 402 16.22 22.26 0.87
CA PRO A 402 14.99 22.44 1.65
C PRO A 402 13.81 22.51 0.67
N PRO A 403 12.62 22.00 1.04
CA PRO A 403 11.44 22.17 0.22
C PRO A 403 11.25 23.69 0.04
N SER A 404 11.59 24.20 -1.14
CA SER A 404 11.31 25.56 -1.52
C SER A 404 9.80 25.65 -1.76
N GLY A 405 9.07 25.91 -0.72
CA GLY A 405 7.63 26.01 -0.70
C GLY A 405 7.15 25.98 0.74
N SER A 406 7.42 27.03 1.50
CA SER A 406 6.51 27.40 2.58
C SER A 406 5.10 27.41 2.00
N PRO A 407 4.08 26.83 2.70
CA PRO A 407 2.71 26.99 2.24
C PRO A 407 2.47 28.51 2.17
N ARG A 408 2.45 29.05 0.96
CA ARG A 408 1.96 30.41 0.74
C ARG A 408 0.52 30.36 1.19
N MET A 409 0.25 30.99 2.30
CA MET A 409 -1.08 31.38 2.69
C MET A 409 -1.62 32.20 1.53
N VAL A 410 -2.58 31.64 0.78
CA VAL A 410 -3.29 32.36 -0.28
C VAL A 410 -4.12 33.40 0.46
N VAL A 411 -3.63 34.63 0.51
CA VAL A 411 -4.44 35.79 0.85
C VAL A 411 -5.43 35.89 -0.28
N ILE A 412 -6.71 35.69 0.02
CA ILE A 412 -7.79 35.94 -0.91
C ILE A 412 -7.88 37.47 -1.02
N ASP A 413 -7.32 38.00 -2.10
CA ASP A 413 -7.42 39.41 -2.45
C ASP A 413 -8.80 39.59 -3.12
N GLU A 414 -9.70 40.31 -2.45
CA GLU A 414 -11.09 40.51 -2.88
C GLU A 414 -11.21 41.41 -4.13
N ASP A 415 -10.11 42.05 -4.57
CA ASP A 415 -10.06 42.98 -5.71
C ASP A 415 -9.44 42.36 -6.97
N ARG A 416 -9.83 41.14 -7.34
CA ARG A 416 -9.28 40.52 -8.55
C ARG A 416 -10.10 40.88 -9.77
N GLU A 417 -9.61 41.90 -10.50
CA GLU A 417 -10.00 42.22 -11.88
C GLU A 417 -10.09 40.94 -12.75
N GLU A 418 -11.03 40.92 -13.69
CA GLU A 418 -11.31 39.86 -14.66
C GLU A 418 -10.04 39.30 -15.31
N ARG A 419 -9.44 38.27 -14.71
CA ARG A 419 -8.36 37.51 -15.34
C ARG A 419 -8.94 36.75 -16.54
N ARG A 420 -8.25 36.85 -17.68
CA ARG A 420 -8.45 35.98 -18.83
C ARG A 420 -8.48 34.51 -18.33
N PRO A 421 -9.42 33.69 -18.84
CA PRO A 421 -9.50 32.29 -18.46
C PRO A 421 -8.14 31.63 -18.72
N GLU A 422 -7.54 31.03 -17.69
CA GLU A 422 -6.34 30.25 -17.85
C GLU A 422 -6.67 29.07 -18.79
N PRO A 423 -5.76 28.68 -19.70
CA PRO A 423 -5.99 27.56 -20.58
C PRO A 423 -6.26 26.29 -19.73
N GLU A 424 -7.30 25.55 -20.10
CA GLU A 424 -7.63 24.30 -19.41
C GLU A 424 -6.42 23.36 -19.42
N PRO A 425 -6.08 22.73 -18.27
CA PRO A 425 -4.97 21.81 -18.20
C PRO A 425 -5.16 20.68 -19.23
N GLU A 426 -4.11 20.33 -19.93
CA GLU A 426 -4.14 19.22 -20.87
C GLU A 426 -3.67 17.94 -20.14
N TYR A 427 -4.54 16.94 -20.07
CA TYR A 427 -4.24 15.68 -19.42
C TYR A 427 -3.70 14.68 -20.45
N PRO A 428 -2.53 14.07 -20.20
CA PRO A 428 -1.93 13.12 -21.12
C PRO A 428 -2.74 11.82 -21.22
N VAL A 429 -2.76 11.26 -22.41
CA VAL A 429 -3.21 9.90 -22.68
C VAL A 429 -1.99 8.99 -22.62
N HIS A 430 -2.03 7.98 -21.74
CA HIS A 430 -0.92 7.06 -21.57
C HIS A 430 -1.13 5.81 -22.42
N ARG A 431 -0.13 5.44 -23.21
CA ARG A 431 -0.15 4.20 -23.97
C ARG A 431 0.37 3.05 -23.11
N CYS A 432 -0.50 2.09 -22.82
CA CYS A 432 -0.22 0.89 -22.04
C CYS A 432 -0.54 -0.37 -22.86
N ARG A 433 -0.33 -1.55 -22.28
CA ARG A 433 -0.66 -2.83 -22.90
C ARG A 433 -1.54 -3.66 -21.97
N VAL A 434 -2.65 -4.17 -22.50
CA VAL A 434 -3.49 -5.14 -21.80
C VAL A 434 -2.82 -6.50 -21.89
N GLU A 435 -2.51 -7.11 -20.74
CA GLU A 435 -1.85 -8.42 -20.65
C GLU A 435 -2.84 -9.57 -20.52
N ASP A 436 -3.93 -9.35 -19.79
CA ASP A 436 -5.04 -10.29 -19.71
C ASP A 436 -6.39 -9.56 -19.54
N ILE A 437 -7.44 -10.21 -20.04
CA ILE A 437 -8.83 -9.72 -20.06
C ILE A 437 -9.74 -10.71 -19.37
N SER A 438 -10.70 -10.20 -18.62
CA SER A 438 -11.89 -10.93 -18.15
C SER A 438 -13.12 -10.03 -18.23
N PRO A 439 -14.35 -10.57 -18.16
CA PRO A 439 -15.55 -9.73 -18.12
C PRO A 439 -15.58 -8.70 -17.00
N ALA A 440 -14.84 -8.94 -15.91
CA ALA A 440 -14.77 -8.03 -14.77
C ALA A 440 -13.62 -7.01 -14.84
N GLY A 441 -12.68 -7.13 -15.77
CA GLY A 441 -11.56 -6.17 -15.86
C GLY A 441 -10.31 -6.69 -16.53
N TYR A 442 -9.26 -5.87 -16.43
CA TYR A 442 -7.99 -6.01 -17.15
C TYR A 442 -6.81 -6.13 -16.21
N ARG A 443 -5.75 -6.80 -16.67
CA ARG A 443 -4.39 -6.56 -16.22
C ARG A 443 -3.68 -5.72 -17.27
N ILE A 444 -3.20 -4.56 -16.84
CA ILE A 444 -2.55 -3.57 -17.72
C ILE A 444 -1.09 -3.45 -17.32
N HIS A 445 -0.20 -3.53 -18.30
CA HIS A 445 1.22 -3.27 -18.16
C HIS A 445 1.56 -1.91 -18.75
N CYS A 446 2.18 -1.05 -17.95
CA CYS A 446 2.61 0.27 -18.36
C CYS A 446 4.13 0.39 -18.24
N GLU A 447 4.77 0.85 -19.31
CA GLU A 447 6.21 1.12 -19.36
C GLU A 447 6.48 2.61 -19.18
N PRO A 448 7.63 3.00 -18.61
CA PRO A 448 8.01 4.40 -18.58
C PRO A 448 8.34 4.87 -20.01
N GLY A 449 7.81 6.00 -20.39
CA GLY A 449 8.03 6.62 -21.70
C GLY A 449 6.72 7.07 -22.34
N GLY A 450 6.68 8.28 -22.87
CA GLY A 450 5.51 8.94 -23.45
C GLY A 450 5.37 10.37 -22.96
N GLU A 451 4.44 11.12 -23.52
CA GLU A 451 4.13 12.47 -23.07
C GLU A 451 3.49 12.41 -21.66
N GLY A 452 4.25 12.83 -20.65
CA GLY A 452 3.85 12.84 -19.23
C GLY A 452 4.08 11.49 -18.52
N GLU A 453 4.60 11.54 -17.29
CA GLU A 453 4.73 10.35 -16.46
C GLU A 453 3.36 9.85 -16.00
N LEU A 454 3.06 8.57 -16.25
CA LEU A 454 1.89 7.91 -15.66
C LEU A 454 1.98 8.00 -14.13
N GLN A 455 0.94 8.53 -13.50
CA GLN A 455 0.87 8.64 -12.04
C GLN A 455 -0.50 8.16 -11.57
N LEU A 456 -0.54 7.08 -10.83
CA LEU A 456 -1.78 6.52 -10.29
C LEU A 456 -1.62 6.01 -8.86
N LYS A 457 -2.75 5.74 -8.21
CA LYS A 457 -2.84 5.13 -6.87
C LYS A 457 -3.82 3.95 -6.92
N VAL A 458 -3.71 3.03 -5.96
CA VAL A 458 -4.76 2.04 -5.75
C VAL A 458 -6.04 2.75 -5.34
N GLY A 459 -7.16 2.41 -5.98
CA GLY A 459 -8.43 3.11 -5.85
C GLY A 459 -8.61 4.27 -6.84
N GLU A 460 -7.67 4.52 -7.76
CA GLU A 460 -7.78 5.57 -8.77
C GLU A 460 -8.79 5.18 -9.86
N LEU A 461 -9.54 6.18 -10.34
CA LEU A 461 -10.42 6.01 -11.49
C LEU A 461 -9.62 6.11 -12.78
N LEU A 462 -9.83 5.16 -13.68
CA LEU A 462 -9.24 5.15 -15.01
C LEU A 462 -10.34 5.14 -16.07
N ALA A 463 -10.02 5.68 -17.25
CA ALA A 463 -10.72 5.32 -18.47
C ALA A 463 -9.74 4.55 -19.37
N VAL A 464 -10.18 3.40 -19.86
CA VAL A 464 -9.41 2.49 -20.72
C VAL A 464 -10.10 2.38 -22.06
N ARG A 465 -9.32 2.48 -23.13
CA ARG A 465 -9.81 2.28 -24.49
C ARG A 465 -8.81 1.40 -25.25
N GLU A 466 -9.22 0.18 -25.57
CA GLU A 466 -8.42 -0.74 -26.38
C GLU A 466 -8.28 -0.23 -27.82
N GLU A 467 -7.20 -0.62 -28.49
CA GLU A 467 -6.99 -0.27 -29.87
C GLU A 467 -8.10 -0.84 -30.77
N GLY A 468 -8.72 0.02 -31.58
CA GLY A 468 -9.88 -0.33 -32.41
C GLY A 468 -11.24 -0.09 -31.75
N GLU A 469 -11.29 0.18 -30.44
CA GLU A 469 -12.53 0.52 -29.74
C GLU A 469 -12.81 2.04 -29.81
N ALA A 470 -14.09 2.38 -29.98
CA ALA A 470 -14.51 3.78 -30.07
C ALA A 470 -14.79 4.42 -28.69
N ARG A 471 -15.10 3.60 -27.69
CA ARG A 471 -15.59 4.07 -26.38
C ARG A 471 -14.57 3.86 -25.28
N TRP A 472 -14.59 4.80 -24.32
CA TRP A 472 -13.85 4.70 -23.08
C TRP A 472 -14.64 3.91 -22.05
N GLN A 473 -14.05 2.85 -21.50
CA GLN A 473 -14.61 2.10 -20.39
C GLN A 473 -14.05 2.67 -19.07
N LEU A 474 -14.93 2.93 -18.11
CA LEU A 474 -14.53 3.36 -16.77
C LEU A 474 -14.11 2.17 -15.94
N ALA A 475 -12.97 2.28 -15.31
CA ALA A 475 -12.39 1.24 -14.47
C ALA A 475 -11.76 1.82 -13.21
N VAL A 476 -11.59 1.00 -12.19
CA VAL A 476 -10.90 1.37 -10.95
C VAL A 476 -9.68 0.49 -10.73
N VAL A 477 -8.58 1.10 -10.27
CA VAL A 477 -7.36 0.36 -9.92
C VAL A 477 -7.58 -0.43 -8.64
N ARG A 478 -7.58 -1.76 -8.74
CA ARG A 478 -7.78 -2.66 -7.60
C ARG A 478 -6.47 -3.15 -6.97
N TRP A 479 -5.40 -3.21 -7.74
CA TRP A 479 -4.07 -3.51 -7.23
C TRP A 479 -3.01 -2.92 -8.16
N ALA A 480 -1.82 -2.69 -7.60
CA ALA A 480 -0.66 -2.22 -8.35
C ALA A 480 0.61 -2.95 -7.89
N LYS A 481 1.57 -3.16 -8.82
CA LYS A 481 2.86 -3.74 -8.53
C LYS A 481 3.94 -3.13 -9.42
N CYS A 482 4.96 -2.55 -8.81
CA CYS A 482 6.11 -2.00 -9.50
C CYS A 482 7.10 -3.12 -9.86
N LEU A 483 7.45 -3.28 -11.14
CA LEU A 483 8.35 -4.34 -11.63
C LEU A 483 9.81 -3.89 -11.77
N GLY A 484 10.15 -2.70 -11.28
CA GLY A 484 11.46 -2.08 -11.45
C GLY A 484 11.54 -1.19 -12.69
N ALA A 485 12.60 -0.37 -12.79
CA ALA A 485 12.83 0.57 -13.88
C ALA A 485 11.61 1.44 -14.28
N GLY A 486 10.68 1.71 -13.36
CA GLY A 486 9.46 2.48 -13.64
C GLY A 486 8.32 1.69 -14.30
N LYS A 487 8.49 0.39 -14.56
CA LYS A 487 7.43 -0.48 -15.09
C LYS A 487 6.40 -0.77 -14.03
N LEU A 488 5.11 -0.77 -14.42
CA LEU A 488 4.00 -0.92 -13.52
C LEU A 488 2.99 -1.93 -14.09
N ASP A 489 2.65 -2.93 -13.28
CA ASP A 489 1.48 -3.79 -13.52
C ASP A 489 0.33 -3.32 -12.63
N VAL A 490 -0.84 -3.17 -13.23
CA VAL A 490 -2.07 -2.82 -12.52
C VAL A 490 -3.20 -3.78 -12.90
N GLY A 491 -3.96 -4.18 -11.90
CA GLY A 491 -5.23 -4.86 -12.13
C GLY A 491 -6.35 -3.87 -11.94
N VAL A 492 -7.19 -3.75 -12.94
CA VAL A 492 -8.34 -2.85 -12.94
C VAL A 492 -9.64 -3.63 -13.03
N GLN A 493 -10.65 -3.14 -12.33
CA GLN A 493 -12.02 -3.62 -12.44
C GLN A 493 -12.80 -2.64 -13.31
N VAL A 494 -13.46 -3.13 -14.34
CA VAL A 494 -14.39 -2.33 -15.14
C VAL A 494 -15.61 -2.03 -14.27
N LEU A 495 -15.96 -0.75 -14.17
CA LEU A 495 -17.15 -0.29 -13.46
C LEU A 495 -18.31 -0.09 -14.43
N PHE A 496 -18.05 0.62 -15.53
CA PHE A 496 -19.08 1.01 -16.49
C PHE A 496 -18.51 1.05 -17.90
N PRO A 497 -19.28 0.59 -18.90
CA PRO A 497 -18.85 0.62 -20.30
C PRO A 497 -18.89 2.02 -20.91
N ASP A 498 -19.60 2.96 -20.28
CA ASP A 498 -19.72 4.35 -20.72
C ASP A 498 -20.18 5.25 -19.56
N ALA A 499 -19.92 6.57 -19.67
CA ALA A 499 -20.41 7.58 -18.75
C ALA A 499 -20.54 8.94 -19.46
N GLU A 500 -21.40 9.80 -18.94
CA GLU A 500 -21.59 11.15 -19.43
C GLU A 500 -20.90 12.17 -18.52
N PRO A 501 -20.09 13.09 -19.06
CA PRO A 501 -19.54 14.17 -18.25
C PRO A 501 -20.64 15.15 -17.86
N GLY A 502 -20.62 15.58 -16.61
CA GLY A 502 -21.60 16.51 -16.06
C GLY A 502 -21.06 17.29 -14.88
N TYR A 503 -21.93 18.01 -14.22
CA TYR A 503 -21.60 18.82 -13.06
C TYR A 503 -22.64 18.60 -11.95
N ALA A 504 -22.19 18.54 -10.72
CA ALA A 504 -23.04 18.50 -9.54
C ALA A 504 -22.75 19.69 -8.63
N ARG A 505 -23.76 20.17 -7.93
CA ARG A 505 -23.67 21.27 -6.97
C ARG A 505 -24.56 20.98 -5.76
N ARG A 506 -24.04 21.18 -4.57
CA ARG A 506 -24.82 21.13 -3.33
C ARG A 506 -25.90 22.23 -3.35
N GLN A 507 -27.01 22.04 -2.66
CA GLN A 507 -28.09 23.03 -2.63
C GLN A 507 -27.79 24.26 -1.76
N GLU A 508 -26.67 24.27 -1.04
CA GLU A 508 -26.22 25.42 -0.25
C GLU A 508 -25.93 26.64 -1.15
N ALA A 509 -26.31 27.83 -0.68
CA ALA A 509 -26.06 29.07 -1.41
C ALA A 509 -24.54 29.27 -1.59
N GLY A 510 -24.12 29.57 -2.84
CA GLY A 510 -22.70 29.75 -3.15
C GLY A 510 -21.88 28.49 -3.33
N ALA A 511 -22.47 27.30 -3.17
CA ALA A 511 -21.72 26.06 -3.41
C ALA A 511 -21.19 25.97 -4.85
N PRO A 512 -19.92 25.57 -5.06
CA PRO A 512 -19.35 25.46 -6.40
C PRO A 512 -19.90 24.27 -7.18
N TRP A 513 -19.89 24.36 -8.51
CA TRP A 513 -20.12 23.23 -9.38
C TRP A 513 -18.86 22.36 -9.41
N VAL A 514 -19.02 21.06 -9.17
CA VAL A 514 -17.92 20.08 -9.25
C VAL A 514 -18.11 19.18 -10.46
N PRO A 515 -17.03 18.83 -11.19
CA PRO A 515 -17.11 17.91 -12.31
C PRO A 515 -17.44 16.51 -11.80
N VAL A 516 -18.37 15.85 -12.48
CA VAL A 516 -18.82 14.48 -12.15
C VAL A 516 -18.98 13.66 -13.43
N LEU A 517 -19.00 12.32 -13.28
CA LEU A 517 -19.38 11.43 -14.35
C LEU A 517 -20.75 10.81 -14.00
N ILE A 518 -21.68 10.95 -14.92
CA ILE A 518 -23.05 10.48 -14.78
C ILE A 518 -23.17 9.15 -15.53
N VAL A 519 -23.59 8.13 -14.85
CA VAL A 519 -23.87 6.82 -15.44
C VAL A 519 -25.39 6.62 -15.39
N PRO A 520 -26.04 6.54 -16.58
CA PRO A 520 -27.49 6.33 -16.65
C PRO A 520 -27.88 4.97 -16.09
N GLU A 521 -29.11 4.84 -15.65
CA GLU A 521 -29.71 3.58 -15.28
C GLU A 521 -29.80 2.67 -16.49
N VAL A 522 -29.47 1.38 -16.30
CA VAL A 522 -29.64 0.33 -17.34
C VAL A 522 -30.49 -0.80 -16.75
N PRO A 523 -31.84 -0.70 -16.88
CA PRO A 523 -32.77 -1.65 -16.25
C PRO A 523 -32.54 -3.11 -16.67
N SER A 524 -32.11 -3.35 -17.91
CA SER A 524 -31.88 -4.70 -18.45
C SER A 524 -30.82 -5.51 -17.70
N VAL A 525 -29.89 -4.83 -17.02
CA VAL A 525 -28.82 -5.44 -16.22
C VAL A 525 -28.91 -5.03 -14.75
N GLN A 526 -30.07 -4.48 -14.33
CA GLN A 526 -30.32 -3.99 -12.96
C GLN A 526 -29.27 -2.99 -12.46
N GLN A 527 -28.66 -2.23 -13.37
CA GLN A 527 -27.69 -1.20 -13.03
C GLN A 527 -28.43 0.09 -12.65
N PRO A 528 -28.36 0.55 -11.39
CA PRO A 528 -29.01 1.80 -10.99
C PRO A 528 -28.27 3.02 -11.52
N ALA A 529 -28.97 4.13 -11.63
CA ALA A 529 -28.35 5.42 -11.96
C ALA A 529 -27.24 5.74 -10.96
N SER A 530 -26.05 6.04 -11.47
CA SER A 530 -24.84 6.20 -10.67
C SER A 530 -24.13 7.51 -10.97
N LEU A 531 -23.47 8.05 -9.95
CA LEU A 531 -22.70 9.29 -10.01
C LEU A 531 -21.28 9.04 -9.46
N LEU A 532 -20.27 9.35 -10.26
CA LEU A 532 -18.89 9.36 -9.79
C LEU A 532 -18.48 10.83 -9.57
N ALA A 533 -18.04 11.15 -8.35
CA ALA A 533 -17.70 12.50 -7.93
C ALA A 533 -16.31 12.56 -7.30
N PRO A 534 -15.67 13.74 -7.21
CA PRO A 534 -14.46 13.90 -6.42
C PRO A 534 -14.68 13.47 -4.96
N PRO A 535 -13.67 12.91 -4.28
CA PRO A 535 -13.80 12.46 -2.91
C PRO A 535 -14.18 13.66 -2.01
N PHE A 536 -15.07 13.45 -1.07
CA PHE A 536 -15.53 14.46 -0.09
C PHE A 536 -16.28 15.68 -0.65
N ALA A 537 -16.49 15.78 -1.96
CA ALA A 537 -17.21 16.89 -2.58
C ALA A 537 -18.72 16.87 -2.28
N LEU A 538 -19.29 15.68 -2.20
CA LEU A 538 -20.71 15.44 -1.94
C LEU A 538 -20.88 14.51 -0.73
N ARG A 539 -22.05 14.54 -0.08
CA ARG A 539 -22.34 13.72 1.09
C ARG A 539 -23.47 12.74 0.80
N HIS A 540 -23.43 11.60 1.46
CA HIS A 540 -24.53 10.63 1.46
C HIS A 540 -25.85 11.29 1.93
N THR A 541 -26.98 10.88 1.37
CA THR A 541 -28.34 11.39 1.63
C THR A 541 -28.60 12.84 1.24
N GLU A 542 -27.61 13.54 0.71
CA GLU A 542 -27.75 14.94 0.29
C GLU A 542 -28.52 15.06 -1.02
N VAL A 543 -29.33 16.12 -1.14
CA VAL A 543 -29.94 16.52 -2.41
C VAL A 543 -29.01 17.49 -3.11
N VAL A 544 -28.62 17.14 -4.33
CA VAL A 544 -27.71 17.94 -5.16
C VAL A 544 -28.36 18.31 -6.48
N ASN A 545 -27.97 19.44 -7.04
CA ASN A 545 -28.37 19.82 -8.38
C ASN A 545 -27.40 19.17 -9.38
N LEU A 546 -27.92 18.27 -10.22
CA LEU A 546 -27.17 17.55 -11.24
C LEU A 546 -27.48 18.12 -12.62
N ARG A 547 -26.45 18.39 -13.43
CA ARG A 547 -26.55 18.88 -14.80
C ARG A 547 -25.61 18.11 -15.73
N GLY A 548 -26.14 17.57 -16.83
CA GLY A 548 -25.34 17.08 -17.96
C GLY A 548 -24.78 18.23 -18.81
N LEU A 549 -24.12 17.94 -19.94
CA LEU A 549 -23.52 18.96 -20.80
C LEU A 549 -24.55 19.97 -21.36
N SER A 550 -25.69 19.45 -21.82
CA SER A 550 -26.70 20.26 -22.53
C SER A 550 -28.02 20.42 -21.76
N GLY A 551 -28.10 19.97 -20.50
CA GLY A 551 -29.34 19.91 -19.72
C GLY A 551 -29.52 21.05 -18.72
N ARG A 552 -30.78 21.29 -18.30
CA ARG A 552 -31.07 22.15 -17.15
C ARG A 552 -30.71 21.37 -15.85
N PRO A 553 -30.25 22.08 -14.80
CA PRO A 553 -30.03 21.47 -13.51
C PRO A 553 -31.30 20.79 -12.98
N ARG A 554 -31.17 19.58 -12.49
CA ARG A 554 -32.26 18.82 -11.84
C ARG A 554 -31.84 18.42 -10.43
N PRO A 555 -32.73 18.50 -9.44
CA PRO A 555 -32.42 18.00 -8.10
C PRO A 555 -32.46 16.48 -8.10
N VAL A 556 -31.42 15.87 -7.54
CA VAL A 556 -31.32 14.42 -7.31
C VAL A 556 -30.87 14.15 -5.89
N ARG A 557 -31.35 13.05 -5.30
CA ARG A 557 -30.93 12.59 -3.98
C ARG A 557 -29.86 11.51 -4.12
N LEU A 558 -28.76 11.65 -3.40
CA LEU A 558 -27.74 10.62 -3.30
C LEU A 558 -28.23 9.53 -2.34
N ALA A 559 -28.72 8.42 -2.88
CA ALA A 559 -29.44 7.40 -2.12
C ALA A 559 -28.50 6.46 -1.35
N ARG A 560 -27.37 6.09 -1.94
CA ARG A 560 -26.38 5.16 -1.34
C ARG A 560 -24.97 5.51 -1.78
N THR A 561 -24.03 5.48 -0.85
CA THR A 561 -22.59 5.44 -1.20
C THR A 561 -22.21 3.99 -1.48
N VAL A 562 -21.84 3.71 -2.73
CA VAL A 562 -21.40 2.38 -3.16
C VAL A 562 -19.95 2.15 -2.75
N GLU A 563 -19.09 3.12 -3.06
CA GLU A 563 -17.67 3.07 -2.75
C GLU A 563 -17.08 4.47 -2.57
N ASN A 564 -16.15 4.61 -1.65
CA ASN A 564 -15.30 5.80 -1.52
C ASN A 564 -13.84 5.34 -1.43
N THR A 565 -13.12 5.48 -2.53
CA THR A 565 -11.71 5.04 -2.62
C THR A 565 -10.73 6.08 -2.07
N GLY A 566 -11.20 7.29 -1.75
CA GLY A 566 -10.35 8.45 -1.45
C GLY A 566 -9.73 9.11 -2.69
N CYS A 567 -9.90 8.52 -3.88
CA CYS A 567 -9.59 9.14 -5.18
C CYS A 567 -10.86 9.61 -5.88
N PHE A 568 -11.96 8.91 -5.69
CA PHE A 568 -13.32 9.27 -6.10
C PHE A 568 -14.35 8.64 -5.16
N ALA A 569 -15.57 9.15 -5.20
CA ALA A 569 -16.73 8.59 -4.52
C ALA A 569 -17.79 8.17 -5.56
N HIS A 570 -18.37 6.99 -5.38
CA HIS A 570 -19.43 6.41 -6.20
C HIS A 570 -20.74 6.41 -5.43
N TYR A 571 -21.77 7.02 -5.98
CA TYR A 571 -23.11 7.12 -5.40
C TYR A 571 -24.14 6.54 -6.35
N HIS A 572 -25.13 5.82 -5.81
CA HIS A 572 -26.42 5.66 -6.48
C HIS A 572 -27.25 6.92 -6.22
N TYR A 573 -28.02 7.38 -7.20
CA TYR A 573 -28.91 8.52 -7.03
C TYR A 573 -30.30 8.26 -7.61
N ALA A 574 -31.29 8.97 -7.06
CA ALA A 574 -32.68 8.94 -7.52
C ALA A 574 -33.22 10.38 -7.67
N ALA A 575 -34.34 10.55 -8.38
CA ALA A 575 -35.01 11.85 -8.46
C ALA A 575 -35.44 12.34 -7.06
N ALA A 576 -35.26 13.62 -6.76
CA ALA A 576 -35.54 14.17 -5.42
C ALA A 576 -37.02 14.18 -4.99
N GLY A 577 -37.96 13.71 -5.83
CA GLY A 577 -39.39 13.62 -5.56
C GLY A 577 -40.00 12.22 -5.66
N GLY A 578 -39.19 11.16 -5.81
CA GLY A 578 -39.68 9.77 -5.84
C GLY A 578 -39.84 9.22 -4.41
N GLU A 579 -41.01 8.64 -4.13
CA GLU A 579 -41.25 7.85 -2.91
C GLU A 579 -40.24 6.72 -2.80
N GLU A 580 -39.78 6.45 -1.57
CA GLU A 580 -38.93 5.33 -1.22
C GLU A 580 -39.66 4.01 -1.53
N GLY A 581 -39.36 3.42 -2.67
CA GLY A 581 -39.65 1.99 -2.89
C GLY A 581 -38.74 1.21 -1.94
N GLY A 582 -39.26 0.88 -0.78
CA GLY A 582 -38.59 0.09 0.24
C GLY A 582 -38.21 -1.28 -0.31
N THR A 583 -36.95 -1.49 -0.63
CA THR A 583 -36.36 -2.83 -0.67
C THR A 583 -35.53 -3.01 0.60
N ASN A 584 -36.15 -3.70 1.55
CA ASN A 584 -35.49 -4.34 2.67
C ASN A 584 -34.49 -5.37 2.11
N GLY A 585 -33.20 -5.01 2.05
CA GLY A 585 -32.12 -5.87 1.59
C GLY A 585 -31.04 -5.94 2.66
N GLY A 586 -31.30 -6.65 3.76
CA GLY A 586 -30.36 -6.80 4.87
C GLY A 586 -29.49 -8.05 4.84
N GLU A 587 -29.69 -8.99 3.92
CA GLU A 587 -28.96 -10.27 3.89
C GLU A 587 -28.15 -10.55 2.62
N ASP A 588 -28.44 -9.87 1.51
CA ASP A 588 -27.82 -10.17 0.19
C ASP A 588 -26.47 -9.45 -0.08
N ASP A 589 -25.98 -8.59 0.83
CA ASP A 589 -24.79 -7.75 0.58
C ASP A 589 -23.46 -8.54 0.64
N LEU A 590 -23.45 -9.72 1.24
CA LEU A 590 -22.28 -10.59 1.23
C LEU A 590 -22.20 -11.40 -0.08
N ASP A 591 -23.33 -11.83 -0.64
CA ASP A 591 -23.37 -12.62 -1.87
C ASP A 591 -23.11 -11.77 -3.12
N SER A 592 -23.48 -10.48 -3.12
CA SER A 592 -23.16 -9.57 -4.24
C SER A 592 -21.67 -9.23 -4.36
N LEU A 593 -20.92 -9.30 -3.24
CA LEU A 593 -19.46 -9.18 -3.25
C LEU A 593 -18.75 -10.39 -3.88
N TRP A 594 -19.42 -11.55 -3.91
CA TRP A 594 -18.89 -12.77 -4.52
C TRP A 594 -18.86 -12.74 -6.05
N GLY A 595 -19.75 -11.98 -6.66
CA GLY A 595 -19.83 -11.84 -8.13
C GLY A 595 -18.75 -10.91 -8.72
N SER A 596 -18.10 -10.08 -7.91
CA SER A 596 -17.13 -9.06 -8.36
C SER A 596 -15.68 -9.35 -7.99
N LEU A 597 -15.39 -10.48 -7.34
CA LEU A 597 -14.05 -10.99 -7.02
C LEU A 597 -13.67 -12.18 -7.88
#